data_648ddc1005c7706d5291b768b349c43b
#
_entry.id   648ddc1005c7706d5291b768b349c43b
#
_cell.length_a   1.000
_cell.length_b   1.000
_cell.length_c   1.000
_cell.angle_alpha   90.00
_cell.angle_beta   90.00
_cell.angle_gamma   90.00
#
_symmetry.space_group_name_H-M   'P 1'
#
loop_
_entity.id
_entity.type
_entity.pdbx_description
1 polymer ?
#
loop_
_entity_poly.entity_id
_entity_poly.type
_entity_poly.pdbx_seq_one_letter_code
_entity_poly.pdbx_strand_id
1 'polypeptide(L)'
;MKRILALLLAMMMVLSLAACGGNKETPSGSGTTDPGTSQQGQTGSGTTKKADGAQMDAATDHANSYTDVQTLSGLNTIGKPAGYKYKGSGEAGETRHIRFAPETDSFTVDSLDSYAAALWNLCIDTAKDGELIRYRLSGEHTVYENLSDTRKVYEDSGLVAYVWWYELNGEYLRLQLKQSADDGVIELTIEPYGSAE
;
A
#
# COMPACT_ATOMS: atom_id res chain seq x y z
N MET A 1 32.83 -11.27 21.44
CA MET A 1 32.15 -11.05 20.15
C MET A 1 31.21 -9.82 20.15
N LYS A 2 30.42 -9.54 21.19
CA LYS A 2 29.52 -8.37 21.24
C LYS A 2 30.21 -6.99 21.23
N ARG A 3 31.44 -6.87 21.72
CA ARG A 3 32.19 -5.59 21.78
C ARG A 3 32.85 -5.20 20.46
N ILE A 4 33.10 -6.17 19.57
CA ILE A 4 33.71 -5.93 18.24
C ILE A 4 32.66 -5.43 17.26
N LEU A 5 31.40 -5.90 17.40
CA LEU A 5 30.27 -5.47 16.54
C LEU A 5 29.90 -4.00 16.77
N ALA A 6 29.98 -3.53 18.02
CA ALA A 6 29.70 -2.13 18.37
C ALA A 6 30.75 -1.15 17.81
N LEU A 7 32.02 -1.57 17.74
CA LEU A 7 33.11 -0.74 17.18
C LEU A 7 33.01 -0.61 15.64
N LEU A 8 32.55 -1.66 14.94
CA LEU A 8 32.33 -1.61 13.49
C LEU A 8 31.15 -0.71 13.11
N LEU A 9 30.09 -0.69 13.92
CA LEU A 9 28.95 0.19 13.68
C LEU A 9 29.28 1.68 13.87
N ALA A 10 30.15 1.99 14.85
CA ALA A 10 30.60 3.36 15.09
C ALA A 10 31.52 3.91 13.98
N MET A 11 32.27 3.04 13.32
CA MET A 11 33.20 3.45 12.26
C MET A 11 32.51 3.77 10.92
N MET A 12 31.31 3.20 10.68
CA MET A 12 30.52 3.50 9.46
C MET A 12 29.82 4.85 9.52
N MET A 13 29.60 5.45 10.67
CA MET A 13 28.94 6.76 10.79
C MET A 13 29.86 7.97 10.56
N VAL A 14 31.17 7.79 10.54
CA VAL A 14 32.14 8.90 10.42
C VAL A 14 32.53 9.20 8.97
N LEU A 15 32.20 8.32 8.03
CA LEU A 15 32.61 8.45 6.61
C LEU A 15 31.61 9.20 5.71
N SER A 16 30.48 9.67 6.23
CA SER A 16 29.44 10.33 5.42
C SER A 16 29.42 11.87 5.45
N LEU A 17 30.43 12.53 6.05
CA LEU A 17 30.45 13.98 6.24
C LEU A 17 31.50 14.76 5.42
N ALA A 18 32.11 14.15 4.42
CA ALA A 18 33.17 14.80 3.65
C ALA A 18 32.88 14.84 2.13
N ALA A 19 31.78 15.48 1.72
CA ALA A 19 31.57 15.87 0.32
C ALA A 19 30.65 17.09 0.23
N CYS A 20 31.12 18.24 0.71
CA CYS A 20 30.55 19.52 0.31
C CYS A 20 31.67 20.59 0.40
N GLY A 21 32.24 20.96 -0.74
CA GLY A 21 33.30 22.00 -0.84
C GLY A 21 33.57 22.37 -2.28
N GLY A 22 32.90 23.36 -2.77
CA GLY A 22 33.19 24.53 -3.55
C GLY A 22 34.09 24.46 -4.79
N ASN A 23 33.61 24.99 -5.91
CA ASN A 23 34.28 26.15 -6.54
C ASN A 23 33.39 26.84 -7.59
N LYS A 24 33.46 28.15 -7.57
CA LYS A 24 32.96 29.10 -8.57
C LYS A 24 33.80 29.01 -9.85
N GLU A 25 33.16 29.14 -11.02
CA GLU A 25 33.50 30.13 -12.05
C GLU A 25 32.51 30.05 -13.23
N THR A 26 31.96 31.21 -13.62
CA THR A 26 31.22 31.52 -14.85
C THR A 26 32.26 31.98 -15.89
N PRO A 27 32.09 31.96 -17.25
CA PRO A 27 30.88 32.41 -17.94
C PRO A 27 30.52 31.72 -19.29
N SER A 28 29.26 31.90 -19.68
CA SER A 28 28.76 32.19 -21.05
C SER A 28 28.85 31.10 -22.14
N GLY A 29 27.67 30.74 -22.66
CA GLY A 29 27.52 30.07 -23.97
C GLY A 29 26.21 29.29 -24.13
N SER A 30 25.19 30.04 -24.53
CA SER A 30 24.07 29.68 -25.42
C SER A 30 23.83 28.16 -25.73
N GLY A 31 22.58 27.71 -25.48
CA GLY A 31 22.01 26.67 -26.33
C GLY A 31 21.21 25.58 -25.64
N THR A 32 19.90 25.79 -25.52
CA THR A 32 18.83 24.83 -25.81
C THR A 32 18.56 23.65 -24.85
N THR A 33 17.35 23.74 -24.25
CA THR A 33 16.45 22.66 -23.82
C THR A 33 16.90 21.74 -22.70
N ASP A 34 16.52 22.13 -21.51
CA ASP A 34 16.28 21.30 -20.35
C ASP A 34 14.79 20.93 -20.29
N PRO A 35 14.46 19.68 -19.96
CA PRO A 35 13.28 19.41 -19.18
C PRO A 35 13.65 18.83 -17.83
N GLY A 36 14.20 19.64 -16.97
CA GLY A 36 14.26 19.35 -15.53
C GLY A 36 12.88 19.43 -14.93
N THR A 37 12.17 18.31 -14.87
CA THR A 37 10.92 18.20 -14.12
C THR A 37 11.23 18.22 -12.62
N SER A 38 11.27 19.41 -12.07
CA SER A 38 11.06 19.62 -10.64
C SER A 38 9.62 19.19 -10.34
N GLN A 39 9.43 18.04 -9.74
CA GLN A 39 8.15 17.69 -9.12
C GLN A 39 7.95 18.58 -7.90
N GLN A 40 7.42 19.74 -8.18
CA GLN A 40 6.83 20.65 -7.21
C GLN A 40 5.57 19.95 -6.70
N GLY A 41 5.47 19.75 -5.38
CA GLY A 41 4.33 19.11 -4.74
C GLY A 41 3.02 19.78 -5.19
N GLN A 42 2.32 19.10 -6.05
CA GLN A 42 0.99 19.48 -6.47
C GLN A 42 0.04 19.03 -5.37
N THR A 43 -0.42 19.95 -4.54
CA THR A 43 -1.62 19.82 -3.73
C THR A 43 -2.81 19.82 -4.71
N GLY A 44 -2.97 18.73 -5.44
CA GLY A 44 -4.12 18.51 -6.28
C GLY A 44 -5.26 18.03 -5.38
N SER A 45 -6.35 18.76 -5.35
CA SER A 45 -7.65 18.25 -4.93
C SER A 45 -8.11 17.22 -5.98
N GLY A 46 -7.46 16.07 -6.00
CA GLY A 46 -7.81 14.96 -6.89
C GLY A 46 -8.96 14.18 -6.28
N THR A 47 -9.97 13.88 -7.07
CA THR A 47 -11.03 12.94 -6.67
C THR A 47 -10.56 11.52 -6.94
N THR A 48 -10.69 10.63 -5.97
CA THR A 48 -10.37 9.20 -6.14
C THR A 48 -11.31 8.58 -7.20
N LYS A 49 -10.73 7.89 -8.18
CA LYS A 49 -11.46 7.25 -9.26
C LYS A 49 -11.60 5.76 -9.01
N LYS A 50 -12.78 5.20 -9.33
CA LYS A 50 -12.97 3.75 -9.34
C LYS A 50 -12.05 3.09 -10.36
N ALA A 51 -11.54 1.92 -10.00
CA ALA A 51 -10.69 1.11 -10.85
C ALA A 51 -11.50 0.18 -11.73
N ASP A 52 -11.04 -0.02 -12.96
CA ASP A 52 -11.58 -1.00 -13.90
C ASP A 52 -11.06 -2.42 -13.58
N GLY A 53 -11.71 -3.44 -14.15
CA GLY A 53 -11.26 -4.83 -14.02
C GLY A 53 -11.48 -5.45 -12.63
N ALA A 54 -12.28 -4.81 -11.78
CA ALA A 54 -12.60 -5.28 -10.45
C ALA A 54 -13.27 -6.66 -10.48
N GLN A 55 -12.66 -7.67 -9.84
CA GLN A 55 -13.22 -9.02 -9.71
C GLN A 55 -12.99 -9.55 -8.29
N MET A 56 -14.03 -10.13 -7.73
CA MET A 56 -14.02 -10.73 -6.41
C MET A 56 -15.14 -11.78 -6.35
N ASP A 57 -14.81 -12.98 -5.92
CA ASP A 57 -15.78 -14.04 -5.71
C ASP A 57 -16.44 -13.89 -4.34
N ALA A 58 -17.69 -14.32 -4.22
CA ALA A 58 -18.38 -14.30 -2.93
C ALA A 58 -17.66 -15.22 -1.91
N ALA A 59 -17.56 -14.75 -0.67
CA ALA A 59 -17.07 -15.54 0.45
C ALA A 59 -18.20 -16.47 0.93
N THR A 60 -18.31 -17.64 0.33
CA THR A 60 -19.34 -18.65 0.67
C THR A 60 -18.89 -19.61 1.75
N ASP A 61 -17.58 -19.75 1.94
CA ASP A 61 -16.91 -20.54 2.96
C ASP A 61 -16.31 -19.64 4.06
N HIS A 62 -16.24 -20.14 5.28
CA HIS A 62 -15.62 -19.41 6.40
C HIS A 62 -16.22 -18.02 6.71
N ALA A 63 -17.54 -17.86 6.59
CA ALA A 63 -18.23 -16.58 6.75
C ALA A 63 -17.84 -15.81 8.05
N ASN A 64 -17.62 -16.53 9.17
CA ASN A 64 -17.22 -15.90 10.44
C ASN A 64 -15.86 -15.19 10.35
N SER A 65 -14.90 -15.74 9.58
CA SER A 65 -13.58 -15.15 9.40
C SER A 65 -13.62 -13.84 8.62
N TYR A 66 -14.63 -13.66 7.77
CA TYR A 66 -14.85 -12.40 7.05
C TYR A 66 -15.59 -11.37 7.90
N THR A 67 -16.45 -11.82 8.84
CA THR A 67 -17.27 -10.92 9.67
C THR A 67 -16.42 -9.96 10.48
N ASP A 68 -15.32 -10.42 11.07
CA ASP A 68 -14.44 -9.57 11.88
C ASP A 68 -13.76 -8.50 11.02
N VAL A 69 -13.30 -8.89 9.82
CA VAL A 69 -12.69 -7.95 8.85
C VAL A 69 -13.73 -6.97 8.32
N GLN A 70 -14.93 -7.44 7.99
CA GLN A 70 -16.06 -6.61 7.53
C GLN A 70 -16.48 -5.62 8.60
N THR A 71 -16.57 -6.06 9.85
CA THR A 71 -16.97 -5.22 10.99
C THR A 71 -15.96 -4.11 11.22
N LEU A 72 -14.66 -4.44 11.23
CA LEU A 72 -13.59 -3.45 11.43
C LEU A 72 -13.54 -2.46 10.26
N SER A 73 -13.65 -2.95 9.04
CA SER A 73 -13.44 -2.17 7.82
C SER A 73 -14.67 -1.40 7.34
N GLY A 74 -15.87 -1.75 7.81
CA GLY A 74 -17.12 -1.27 7.23
C GLY A 74 -17.40 -1.79 5.81
N LEU A 75 -16.56 -2.69 5.27
CA LEU A 75 -16.70 -3.24 3.92
C LEU A 75 -17.59 -4.49 3.94
N ASN A 76 -18.89 -4.31 3.88
CA ASN A 76 -19.88 -5.36 4.13
C ASN A 76 -19.90 -6.52 3.10
N THR A 77 -19.18 -6.40 1.99
CA THR A 77 -19.20 -7.37 0.89
C THR A 77 -17.81 -7.89 0.51
N ILE A 78 -16.88 -7.91 1.47
CA ILE A 78 -15.56 -8.50 1.22
C ILE A 78 -15.73 -9.97 0.84
N GLY A 79 -15.19 -10.34 -0.31
CA GLY A 79 -15.09 -11.69 -0.80
C GLY A 79 -13.65 -12.19 -0.89
N LYS A 80 -13.40 -13.12 -1.78
CA LYS A 80 -12.08 -13.70 -2.04
C LYS A 80 -11.58 -13.35 -3.45
N PRO A 81 -10.27 -13.35 -3.69
CA PRO A 81 -9.74 -13.24 -5.05
C PRO A 81 -10.28 -14.38 -5.94
N ALA A 82 -10.59 -14.08 -7.20
CA ALA A 82 -11.05 -15.08 -8.15
C ALA A 82 -9.97 -16.16 -8.37
N GLY A 83 -10.37 -17.43 -8.30
CA GLY A 83 -9.45 -18.58 -8.41
C GLY A 83 -8.61 -18.84 -7.14
N TYR A 84 -9.02 -18.29 -6.00
CA TYR A 84 -8.38 -18.50 -4.71
C TYR A 84 -9.35 -19.14 -3.70
N LYS A 85 -8.78 -19.84 -2.74
CA LYS A 85 -9.48 -20.41 -1.59
C LYS A 85 -8.97 -19.79 -0.29
N TYR A 86 -9.82 -19.74 0.71
CA TYR A 86 -9.46 -19.33 2.05
C TYR A 86 -8.32 -20.23 2.60
N LYS A 87 -7.27 -19.62 3.11
CA LYS A 87 -6.11 -20.30 3.73
C LYS A 87 -6.08 -20.14 5.25
N GLY A 88 -6.60 -19.02 5.74
CA GLY A 88 -6.63 -18.72 7.18
C GLY A 88 -6.89 -17.24 7.44
N SER A 89 -7.24 -16.94 8.67
CA SER A 89 -7.35 -15.57 9.19
C SER A 89 -6.67 -15.50 10.54
N GLY A 90 -6.46 -14.28 11.02
CA GLY A 90 -5.89 -14.03 12.33
C GLY A 90 -6.03 -12.59 12.74
N GLU A 91 -5.70 -12.37 14.01
CA GLU A 91 -5.70 -11.06 14.63
C GLU A 91 -4.40 -10.81 15.38
N ALA A 92 -3.99 -9.55 15.42
CA ALA A 92 -2.86 -9.09 16.22
C ALA A 92 -3.22 -7.71 16.78
N GLY A 93 -3.69 -7.67 18.02
CA GLY A 93 -4.32 -6.49 18.58
C GLY A 93 -5.57 -6.10 17.79
N GLU A 94 -5.62 -4.89 17.28
CA GLU A 94 -6.73 -4.39 16.47
C GLU A 94 -6.59 -4.73 14.97
N THR A 95 -5.44 -5.24 14.55
CA THR A 95 -5.21 -5.64 13.16
C THR A 95 -5.94 -6.95 12.86
N ARG A 96 -6.58 -7.01 11.68
CA ARG A 96 -7.22 -8.22 11.15
C ARG A 96 -6.60 -8.57 9.82
N HIS A 97 -6.40 -9.86 9.57
CA HIS A 97 -5.92 -10.33 8.29
C HIS A 97 -6.63 -11.60 7.82
N ILE A 98 -6.76 -11.73 6.51
CA ILE A 98 -7.22 -12.94 5.83
C ILE A 98 -6.18 -13.32 4.77
N ARG A 99 -5.90 -14.61 4.65
CA ARG A 99 -5.01 -15.16 3.64
C ARG A 99 -5.76 -16.08 2.71
N PHE A 100 -5.38 -16.00 1.44
CA PHE A 100 -5.93 -16.78 0.35
C PHE A 100 -4.81 -17.49 -0.37
N ALA A 101 -4.99 -18.79 -0.64
CA ALA A 101 -4.07 -19.58 -1.46
C ALA A 101 -4.67 -19.78 -2.86
N PRO A 102 -3.87 -19.80 -3.92
CA PRO A 102 -4.37 -20.13 -5.24
C PRO A 102 -4.98 -21.54 -5.24
N GLU A 103 -6.03 -21.76 -6.02
CA GLU A 103 -6.67 -23.08 -6.16
C GLU A 103 -5.85 -24.05 -7.01
N THR A 104 -4.93 -23.51 -7.81
CA THR A 104 -3.98 -24.24 -8.67
C THR A 104 -2.55 -23.87 -8.34
N ASP A 105 -1.59 -24.67 -8.79
CA ASP A 105 -0.16 -24.40 -8.60
C ASP A 105 0.35 -23.20 -9.45
N SER A 106 -0.48 -22.68 -10.35
CA SER A 106 -0.17 -21.50 -11.15
C SER A 106 -0.93 -20.28 -10.66
N PHE A 107 -0.23 -19.18 -10.46
CA PHE A 107 -0.81 -17.90 -10.07
C PHE A 107 -0.17 -16.76 -10.87
N THR A 108 -0.91 -15.67 -11.02
CA THR A 108 -0.44 -14.45 -11.68
C THR A 108 -0.75 -13.24 -10.82
N VAL A 109 -0.11 -12.12 -11.12
CA VAL A 109 -0.40 -10.84 -10.47
C VAL A 109 -1.79 -10.31 -10.84
N ASP A 110 -2.35 -10.74 -11.97
CA ASP A 110 -3.66 -10.28 -12.45
C ASP A 110 -4.78 -10.55 -11.43
N SER A 111 -4.71 -11.67 -10.70
CA SER A 111 -5.68 -11.98 -9.64
C SER A 111 -5.57 -11.01 -8.47
N LEU A 112 -4.36 -10.60 -8.08
CA LEU A 112 -4.15 -9.58 -7.07
C LEU A 112 -4.65 -8.22 -7.57
N ASP A 113 -4.32 -7.83 -8.81
CA ASP A 113 -4.69 -6.54 -9.39
C ASP A 113 -6.22 -6.42 -9.48
N SER A 114 -6.92 -7.46 -9.93
CA SER A 114 -8.39 -7.49 -10.01
C SER A 114 -9.05 -7.44 -8.62
N TYR A 115 -8.50 -8.14 -7.65
CA TYR A 115 -8.98 -8.12 -6.27
C TYR A 115 -8.70 -6.78 -5.59
N ALA A 116 -7.53 -6.18 -5.82
CA ALA A 116 -7.21 -4.84 -5.35
C ALA A 116 -8.19 -3.81 -5.93
N ALA A 117 -8.54 -3.90 -7.22
CA ALA A 117 -9.54 -3.04 -7.84
C ALA A 117 -10.92 -3.17 -7.19
N ALA A 118 -11.33 -4.39 -6.85
CA ALA A 118 -12.61 -4.63 -6.18
C ALA A 118 -12.64 -3.99 -4.78
N LEU A 119 -11.60 -4.21 -3.96
CA LEU A 119 -11.51 -3.62 -2.63
C LEU A 119 -11.34 -2.09 -2.66
N TRP A 120 -10.58 -1.57 -3.61
CA TRP A 120 -10.45 -0.15 -3.85
C TRP A 120 -11.81 0.51 -4.09
N ASN A 121 -12.62 -0.07 -4.97
CA ASN A 121 -13.96 0.43 -5.28
C ASN A 121 -14.89 0.38 -4.06
N LEU A 122 -14.83 -0.69 -3.26
CA LEU A 122 -15.58 -0.79 -2.01
C LEU A 122 -15.16 0.27 -1.00
N CYS A 123 -13.85 0.54 -0.87
CA CYS A 123 -13.34 1.57 0.02
C CYS A 123 -13.81 2.97 -0.40
N ILE A 124 -13.85 3.29 -1.72
CA ILE A 124 -14.40 4.56 -2.22
C ILE A 124 -15.87 4.70 -1.83
N ASP A 125 -16.65 3.62 -1.97
CA ASP A 125 -18.08 3.64 -1.63
C ASP A 125 -18.34 3.76 -0.11
N THR A 126 -17.36 3.43 0.72
CA THR A 126 -17.45 3.40 2.18
C THR A 126 -16.79 4.62 2.83
N ALA A 127 -15.73 5.14 2.22
CA ALA A 127 -14.95 6.25 2.76
C ALA A 127 -15.76 7.55 2.82
N LYS A 128 -15.46 8.37 3.80
CA LYS A 128 -15.98 9.73 3.86
C LYS A 128 -15.55 10.51 2.62
N ASP A 129 -16.50 11.18 2.00
CA ASP A 129 -16.32 11.95 0.77
C ASP A 129 -15.79 11.13 -0.42
N GLY A 130 -15.75 9.79 -0.31
CA GLY A 130 -15.27 8.90 -1.35
C GLY A 130 -13.75 9.00 -1.61
N GLU A 131 -13.00 9.52 -0.67
CA GLU A 131 -11.57 9.77 -0.81
C GLU A 131 -10.71 8.67 -0.18
N LEU A 132 -9.74 8.16 -0.95
CA LEU A 132 -8.68 7.31 -0.44
C LEU A 132 -7.38 8.10 -0.40
N ILE A 133 -6.68 8.02 0.71
CA ILE A 133 -5.58 8.92 1.00
C ILE A 133 -4.25 8.18 1.17
N ARG A 134 -3.16 8.91 0.96
CA ARG A 134 -1.84 8.56 1.46
C ARG A 134 -1.66 9.21 2.81
N TYR A 135 -1.64 8.41 3.86
CA TYR A 135 -1.37 8.92 5.20
C TYR A 135 0.12 9.29 5.35
N ARG A 136 0.39 10.45 5.96
CA ARG A 136 1.74 10.88 6.35
C ARG A 136 1.73 11.23 7.83
N LEU A 137 2.76 10.82 8.54
CA LEU A 137 2.94 11.12 9.98
C LEU A 137 3.02 12.62 10.30
N SER A 138 3.21 13.47 9.31
CA SER A 138 3.26 14.93 9.44
C SER A 138 1.88 15.60 9.41
N GLY A 139 0.79 14.85 9.37
CA GLY A 139 -0.57 15.39 9.25
C GLY A 139 -0.95 15.84 7.83
N GLU A 140 -0.04 15.76 6.86
CA GLU A 140 -0.37 16.01 5.46
C GLU A 140 -0.95 14.76 4.81
N HIS A 141 -2.16 14.89 4.27
CA HIS A 141 -2.81 13.82 3.52
C HIS A 141 -2.79 14.16 2.03
N THR A 142 -2.50 13.16 1.21
CA THR A 142 -2.59 13.28 -0.24
C THR A 142 -3.65 12.31 -0.72
N VAL A 143 -4.67 12.82 -1.40
CA VAL A 143 -5.70 11.99 -2.01
C VAL A 143 -5.09 11.18 -3.15
N TYR A 144 -5.34 9.88 -3.16
CA TYR A 144 -4.99 9.04 -4.29
C TYR A 144 -6.02 9.24 -5.41
N GLU A 145 -5.55 9.48 -6.62
CA GLU A 145 -6.43 9.55 -7.79
C GLU A 145 -6.71 8.18 -8.38
N ASN A 146 -5.73 7.31 -8.43
CA ASN A 146 -5.83 6.02 -9.10
C ASN A 146 -5.25 4.88 -8.24
N LEU A 147 -5.77 3.68 -8.39
CA LEU A 147 -5.26 2.48 -7.72
C LEU A 147 -3.76 2.24 -7.99
N SER A 148 -3.31 2.49 -9.22
CA SER A 148 -1.90 2.31 -9.61
C SER A 148 -0.92 3.08 -8.74
N ASP A 149 -1.33 4.21 -8.16
CA ASP A 149 -0.48 5.05 -7.31
C ASP A 149 -0.15 4.40 -5.96
N THR A 150 -0.91 3.38 -5.58
CA THR A 150 -0.75 2.61 -4.34
C THR A 150 0.08 1.35 -4.50
N ARG A 151 0.35 0.95 -5.76
CA ARG A 151 1.05 -0.30 -6.09
C ARG A 151 2.55 -0.18 -5.84
N LYS A 152 3.11 -1.19 -5.19
CA LYS A 152 4.55 -1.32 -4.95
C LYS A 152 5.02 -2.71 -5.33
N VAL A 153 6.16 -2.79 -6.00
CA VAL A 153 6.86 -4.04 -6.28
C VAL A 153 8.16 -4.01 -5.50
N TYR A 154 8.40 -5.04 -4.70
CA TYR A 154 9.62 -5.21 -3.93
C TYR A 154 10.56 -6.11 -4.72
N GLU A 155 11.50 -5.50 -5.43
CA GLU A 155 12.41 -6.18 -6.39
C GLU A 155 13.17 -7.35 -5.77
N ASP A 156 13.66 -7.19 -4.53
CA ASP A 156 14.46 -8.20 -3.85
C ASP A 156 13.67 -9.47 -3.46
N SER A 157 12.35 -9.37 -3.34
CA SER A 157 11.50 -10.48 -2.91
C SER A 157 10.43 -10.87 -3.93
N GLY A 158 10.29 -10.11 -5.02
CA GLY A 158 9.22 -10.26 -6.00
C GLY A 158 7.81 -10.06 -5.43
N LEU A 159 7.72 -9.54 -4.20
CA LEU A 159 6.45 -9.24 -3.54
C LEU A 159 5.77 -8.07 -4.24
N VAL A 160 4.50 -8.23 -4.57
CA VAL A 160 3.64 -7.14 -5.04
C VAL A 160 2.67 -6.75 -3.92
N ALA A 161 2.51 -5.45 -3.69
CA ALA A 161 1.63 -4.93 -2.66
C ALA A 161 0.85 -3.70 -3.13
N TYR A 162 -0.31 -3.50 -2.50
CA TYR A 162 -1.13 -2.30 -2.56
C TYR A 162 -1.37 -1.79 -1.15
N VAL A 163 -1.29 -0.48 -0.93
CA VAL A 163 -1.51 0.12 0.40
C VAL A 163 -2.20 1.46 0.24
N TRP A 164 -3.33 1.63 0.93
CA TRP A 164 -4.04 2.90 1.04
C TRP A 164 -4.74 3.05 2.37
N TRP A 165 -5.22 4.25 2.65
CA TRP A 165 -5.96 4.59 3.86
C TRP A 165 -7.29 5.22 3.46
N TYR A 166 -8.31 5.02 4.27
CA TYR A 166 -9.61 5.64 4.14
C TYR A 166 -10.16 6.01 5.52
N GLU A 167 -11.02 7.03 5.56
CA GLU A 167 -11.68 7.45 6.78
C GLU A 167 -13.02 6.73 6.94
N LEU A 168 -13.21 6.15 8.11
CA LEU A 168 -14.48 5.54 8.53
C LEU A 168 -14.80 5.97 9.96
N ASN A 169 -15.95 6.65 10.15
CA ASN A 169 -16.42 7.08 11.47
C ASN A 169 -15.43 7.93 12.29
N GLY A 170 -14.60 8.74 11.65
CA GLY A 170 -13.62 9.59 12.30
C GLY A 170 -12.30 8.89 12.64
N GLU A 171 -12.09 7.70 12.11
CA GLU A 171 -10.83 6.96 12.23
C GLU A 171 -10.26 6.65 10.86
N TYR A 172 -8.92 6.68 10.74
CA TYR A 172 -8.25 6.18 9.55
C TYR A 172 -8.00 4.69 9.68
N LEU A 173 -8.38 3.97 8.63
CA LEU A 173 -8.10 2.55 8.46
C LEU A 173 -7.08 2.38 7.35
N ARG A 174 -6.04 1.59 7.60
CA ARG A 174 -5.09 1.15 6.59
C ARG A 174 -5.52 -0.19 6.03
N LEU A 175 -5.67 -0.25 4.71
CA LEU A 175 -5.82 -1.49 3.98
C LEU A 175 -4.52 -1.82 3.25
N GLN A 176 -4.05 -3.04 3.39
CA GLN A 176 -2.88 -3.55 2.70
C GLN A 176 -3.20 -4.89 2.05
N LEU A 177 -2.83 -5.02 0.79
CA LEU A 177 -2.83 -6.29 0.06
C LEU A 177 -1.40 -6.65 -0.30
N LYS A 178 -1.03 -7.91 -0.14
CA LYS A 178 0.26 -8.45 -0.55
C LYS A 178 0.07 -9.78 -1.27
N GLN A 179 0.88 -10.02 -2.30
CA GLN A 179 1.01 -11.33 -2.92
C GLN A 179 2.45 -11.80 -2.79
N SER A 180 2.61 -12.98 -2.22
CA SER A 180 3.90 -13.67 -2.12
C SER A 180 4.35 -14.15 -3.50
N ALA A 181 5.62 -13.92 -3.83
CA ALA A 181 6.23 -14.41 -5.07
C ALA A 181 6.47 -15.93 -5.05
N ASP A 182 6.65 -16.52 -3.86
CA ASP A 182 7.03 -17.93 -3.71
C ASP A 182 5.85 -18.88 -3.87
N ASP A 183 4.70 -18.55 -3.26
CA ASP A 183 3.54 -19.44 -3.20
C ASP A 183 2.23 -18.78 -3.68
N GLY A 184 2.31 -17.54 -4.18
CA GLY A 184 1.19 -16.79 -4.71
C GLY A 184 0.12 -16.43 -3.67
N VAL A 185 0.36 -16.66 -2.39
CA VAL A 185 -0.60 -16.35 -1.32
C VAL A 185 -0.88 -14.88 -1.30
N ILE A 186 -2.16 -14.51 -1.35
CA ILE A 186 -2.64 -13.16 -1.17
C ILE A 186 -3.06 -12.97 0.28
N GLU A 187 -2.54 -11.92 0.92
CA GLU A 187 -2.91 -11.50 2.27
C GLU A 187 -3.56 -10.13 2.23
N LEU A 188 -4.78 -10.05 2.74
CA LEU A 188 -5.48 -8.81 3.05
C LEU A 188 -5.28 -8.50 4.53
N THR A 189 -4.76 -7.32 4.83
CA THR A 189 -4.62 -6.80 6.19
C THR A 189 -5.37 -5.49 6.33
N ILE A 190 -6.13 -5.34 7.42
CA ILE A 190 -6.81 -4.09 7.78
C ILE A 190 -6.46 -3.77 9.23
N GLU A 191 -6.09 -2.52 9.47
CA GLU A 191 -5.74 -2.04 10.80
C GLU A 191 -6.19 -0.60 11.03
N PRO A 192 -6.61 -0.23 12.24
CA PRO A 192 -6.77 1.16 12.65
C PRO A 192 -5.42 1.88 12.60
N TYR A 193 -5.42 3.15 12.19
CA TYR A 193 -4.19 3.92 11.99
C TYR A 193 -4.20 5.30 12.67
N GLY A 194 -5.21 5.62 13.43
CA GLY A 194 -5.34 6.86 14.17
C GLY A 194 -6.63 7.61 13.88
N SER A 195 -6.90 8.64 14.66
CA SER A 195 -8.09 9.47 14.50
C SER A 195 -7.94 10.45 13.35
N ALA A 196 -9.02 10.67 12.63
CA ALA A 196 -9.18 11.70 11.61
C ALA A 196 -9.61 13.01 12.30
N GLU A 197 -8.64 13.80 12.78
CA GLU A 197 -8.88 15.15 13.32
C GLU A 197 -8.71 16.22 12.25
#